data_a45d2bec688c4bb9f3747c6736dd75c1
#
_entry.id   a45d2bec688c4bb9f3747c6736dd75c1
#
_cell.length_a   1.000
_cell.length_b   1.000
_cell.length_c   1.000
_cell.angle_alpha   90.00
_cell.angle_beta   90.00
_cell.angle_gamma   90.00
#
_symmetry.space_group_name_H-M   'P 1'
#
loop_
_entity.id
_entity.type
_entity.pdbx_description
1 polymer ?
#
loop_
_entity_poly.entity_id
_entity_poly.type
_entity_poly.pdbx_seq_one_letter_code
_entity_poly.pdbx_strand_id
1 'polypeptide(L)'
;MDHHAAAGWPTAVMAPFFMPKGVNGVPYDQFASEGANHWYTVGEQRVRALRNDLAEQTFRPGWLRSVGPGWTNWAVESFMDEAAHAAGVDPVKFRLGMLDGAGRNAGSAPNSVGGARRQAAVLARVAEKVEWGKPTPKDVGLGIATTFGQERGMPTWTACAARVRVNRINGHVTVEKLSLVIDAGTVIHPDSAEAQVEGAALWGLSMALHEGSEFVKGQPKDTNLDTYTLLRMGDVPDVEVEFLPSTEAPTGLGEPATTPVAPAIGNAIFAASGARVRHLPIRPQAVLAALAPGS
;
A
#
# COMPACT_ATOMS: atom_id res chain seq x y z
N MET A 1 -8.34 -2.97 -16.77
CA MET A 1 -7.17 -3.32 -15.92
C MET A 1 -7.19 -4.82 -15.65
N ASP A 2 -6.05 -5.52 -15.79
CA ASP A 2 -5.95 -6.95 -15.51
C ASP A 2 -4.86 -7.15 -14.45
N HIS A 3 -5.24 -7.65 -13.27
CA HIS A 3 -4.36 -7.84 -12.12
C HIS A 3 -4.18 -9.33 -11.85
N HIS A 4 -2.94 -9.78 -11.83
CA HIS A 4 -2.59 -11.16 -11.51
C HIS A 4 -1.82 -11.20 -10.20
N ALA A 5 -2.38 -11.82 -9.20
CA ALA A 5 -1.78 -12.02 -7.89
C ALA A 5 -1.34 -13.48 -7.73
N ALA A 6 -0.04 -13.75 -7.85
CA ALA A 6 0.52 -15.08 -7.64
C ALA A 6 1.09 -15.19 -6.23
N ALA A 7 0.51 -16.06 -5.40
CA ALA A 7 0.90 -16.22 -4.00
C ALA A 7 0.68 -17.66 -3.51
N GLY A 8 1.29 -18.02 -2.40
CA GLY A 8 0.83 -19.16 -1.61
C GLY A 8 -0.57 -18.87 -1.05
N TRP A 9 -1.36 -19.90 -0.80
CA TRP A 9 -2.72 -19.78 -0.34
C TRP A 9 -2.89 -20.27 1.11
N PRO A 10 -2.58 -19.41 2.10
CA PRO A 10 -2.69 -19.81 3.52
C PRO A 10 -4.08 -20.26 3.91
N THR A 11 -5.13 -19.67 3.31
CA THR A 11 -6.52 -20.04 3.59
C THR A 11 -6.82 -21.47 3.18
N ALA A 12 -6.21 -21.96 2.10
CA ALA A 12 -6.41 -23.36 1.66
C ALA A 12 -5.94 -24.38 2.69
N VAL A 13 -4.97 -24.00 3.53
CA VAL A 13 -4.41 -24.87 4.58
C VAL A 13 -5.05 -24.60 5.93
N MET A 14 -5.22 -23.34 6.30
CA MET A 14 -5.61 -22.96 7.66
C MET A 14 -7.12 -22.86 7.85
N ALA A 15 -7.87 -22.49 6.80
CA ALA A 15 -9.30 -22.25 6.87
C ALA A 15 -10.00 -22.44 5.50
N PRO A 16 -9.95 -23.65 4.90
CA PRO A 16 -10.44 -23.89 3.54
C PRO A 16 -11.92 -23.57 3.34
N PHE A 17 -12.70 -23.57 4.42
CA PHE A 17 -14.13 -23.23 4.40
C PHE A 17 -14.40 -21.74 4.15
N PHE A 18 -13.39 -20.85 4.28
CA PHE A 18 -13.50 -19.44 3.93
C PHE A 18 -13.20 -19.15 2.44
N MET A 19 -12.79 -20.15 1.67
CA MET A 19 -12.46 -19.94 0.27
C MET A 19 -13.73 -19.76 -0.57
N PRO A 20 -13.96 -18.57 -1.16
CA PRO A 20 -15.06 -18.37 -2.09
C PRO A 20 -14.79 -19.06 -3.42
N LYS A 21 -15.84 -19.22 -4.22
CA LYS A 21 -15.72 -19.66 -5.60
C LYS A 21 -15.68 -18.46 -6.55
N GLY A 22 -14.74 -18.48 -7.48
CA GLY A 22 -14.67 -17.50 -8.56
C GLY A 22 -15.79 -17.70 -9.59
N VAL A 23 -15.82 -16.84 -10.60
CA VAL A 23 -16.80 -16.88 -11.70
C VAL A 23 -16.75 -18.19 -12.50
N ASN A 24 -15.63 -18.89 -12.47
CA ASN A 24 -15.43 -20.21 -13.08
C ASN A 24 -15.84 -21.37 -12.17
N GLY A 25 -16.41 -21.10 -10.99
CA GLY A 25 -16.78 -22.11 -9.99
C GLY A 25 -15.62 -22.72 -9.19
N VAL A 26 -14.38 -22.34 -9.47
CA VAL A 26 -13.18 -22.86 -8.78
C VAL A 26 -12.95 -22.07 -7.51
N PRO A 27 -12.67 -22.74 -6.36
CA PRO A 27 -12.25 -22.04 -5.15
C PRO A 27 -10.96 -21.26 -5.35
N TYR A 28 -10.85 -20.09 -4.70
CA TYR A 28 -9.63 -19.30 -4.69
C TYR A 28 -9.41 -18.69 -3.30
N ASP A 29 -8.15 -18.36 -2.99
CA ASP A 29 -7.85 -17.62 -1.78
C ASP A 29 -8.09 -16.13 -2.00
N GLN A 30 -9.16 -15.60 -1.40
CA GLN A 30 -9.52 -14.18 -1.52
C GLN A 30 -8.43 -13.27 -0.96
N PHE A 31 -7.73 -13.70 0.09
CA PHE A 31 -6.67 -12.91 0.72
C PHE A 31 -5.41 -12.82 -0.15
N ALA A 32 -5.28 -13.66 -1.17
CA ALA A 32 -4.21 -13.54 -2.15
C ALA A 32 -4.42 -12.39 -3.15
N SER A 33 -5.64 -11.87 -3.28
CA SER A 33 -5.98 -10.84 -4.27
C SER A 33 -6.78 -9.66 -3.71
N GLU A 34 -7.12 -9.68 -2.43
CA GLU A 34 -7.81 -8.58 -1.77
C GLU A 34 -7.00 -7.29 -1.88
N GLY A 35 -7.66 -6.16 -2.11
CA GLY A 35 -7.03 -4.87 -2.42
C GLY A 35 -6.83 -4.62 -3.92
N ALA A 36 -6.70 -5.67 -4.74
CA ALA A 36 -6.59 -5.53 -6.19
C ALA A 36 -7.92 -5.12 -6.87
N ASN A 37 -9.04 -5.32 -6.21
CA ASN A 37 -10.38 -4.87 -6.64
C ASN A 37 -10.64 -3.42 -6.20
N HIS A 38 -9.76 -2.53 -6.56
CA HIS A 38 -9.73 -1.11 -6.17
C HIS A 38 -10.99 -0.32 -6.55
N TRP A 39 -11.10 0.90 -6.02
CA TRP A 39 -12.25 1.81 -6.19
C TRP A 39 -12.16 2.73 -7.41
N TYR A 40 -11.08 2.66 -8.19
CA TYR A 40 -10.92 3.45 -9.41
C TYR A 40 -11.88 2.99 -10.51
N THR A 41 -12.47 3.94 -11.22
CA THR A 41 -13.27 3.70 -12.44
C THR A 41 -12.32 3.53 -13.62
N VAL A 42 -12.00 2.28 -13.96
CA VAL A 42 -11.03 1.93 -15.03
C VAL A 42 -11.65 1.15 -16.19
N GLY A 43 -12.98 1.20 -16.35
CA GLY A 43 -13.68 0.38 -17.33
C GLY A 43 -13.69 -1.10 -16.91
N GLU A 44 -13.21 -1.99 -17.77
CA GLU A 44 -13.15 -3.42 -17.46
C GLU A 44 -12.03 -3.74 -16.47
N GLN A 45 -12.36 -4.49 -15.45
CA GLN A 45 -11.42 -4.96 -14.43
C GLN A 45 -11.51 -6.47 -14.28
N ARG A 46 -10.35 -7.13 -14.29
CA ARG A 46 -10.22 -8.55 -14.01
C ARG A 46 -9.13 -8.76 -12.94
N VAL A 47 -9.46 -9.49 -11.91
CA VAL A 47 -8.52 -9.89 -10.86
C VAL A 47 -8.41 -11.41 -10.87
N ARG A 48 -7.19 -11.94 -10.91
CA ARG A 48 -6.90 -13.37 -10.88
C ARG A 48 -6.01 -13.70 -9.69
N ALA A 49 -6.47 -14.56 -8.81
CA ALA A 49 -5.66 -15.19 -7.79
C ALA A 49 -5.02 -16.46 -8.36
N LEU A 50 -3.70 -16.51 -8.43
CA LEU A 50 -2.93 -17.63 -8.94
C LEU A 50 -2.21 -18.31 -7.79
N ARG A 51 -2.42 -19.63 -7.64
CA ARG A 51 -1.72 -20.41 -6.63
C ARG A 51 -0.25 -20.63 -7.04
N ASN A 52 0.65 -20.34 -6.13
CA ASN A 52 2.07 -20.62 -6.31
C ASN A 52 2.47 -21.80 -5.43
N ASP A 53 2.53 -22.98 -6.04
CA ASP A 53 2.86 -24.23 -5.32
C ASP A 53 4.27 -24.22 -4.76
N LEU A 54 5.22 -23.53 -5.40
CA LEU A 54 6.58 -23.39 -4.88
C LEU A 54 6.60 -22.63 -3.57
N ALA A 55 5.83 -21.54 -3.47
CA ALA A 55 5.71 -20.77 -2.22
C ALA A 55 5.13 -21.63 -1.09
N GLU A 56 4.13 -22.45 -1.36
CA GLU A 56 3.53 -23.34 -0.37
C GLU A 56 4.45 -24.48 0.07
N GLN A 57 5.25 -25.00 -0.85
CA GLN A 57 6.18 -26.10 -0.58
C GLN A 57 7.47 -25.66 0.10
N THR A 58 7.92 -24.43 -0.21
CA THR A 58 9.18 -23.89 0.33
C THR A 58 9.01 -23.45 1.77
N PHE A 59 8.01 -22.63 2.03
CA PHE A 59 7.60 -22.29 3.40
C PHE A 59 6.11 -21.97 3.42
N ARG A 60 5.44 -22.33 4.46
CA ARG A 60 3.99 -22.12 4.56
C ARG A 60 3.70 -20.64 4.78
N PRO A 61 3.11 -19.93 3.80
CA PRO A 61 2.72 -18.54 3.99
C PRO A 61 1.64 -18.45 5.06
N GLY A 62 1.64 -17.35 5.79
CA GLY A 62 0.62 -16.99 6.76
C GLY A 62 0.03 -15.63 6.41
N TRP A 63 -0.73 -15.07 7.34
CA TRP A 63 -1.23 -13.71 7.24
C TRP A 63 -0.33 -12.77 8.05
N LEU A 64 0.09 -11.68 7.42
CA LEU A 64 0.76 -10.56 8.06
C LEU A 64 -0.24 -9.39 8.15
N ARG A 65 0.00 -8.42 9.01
CA ARG A 65 -0.81 -7.20 9.14
C ARG A 65 -1.10 -6.59 7.76
N SER A 66 -2.35 -6.33 7.45
CA SER A 66 -2.91 -5.90 6.16
C SER A 66 -3.19 -7.01 5.14
N VAL A 67 -2.79 -8.23 5.41
CA VAL A 67 -3.05 -9.40 4.58
C VAL A 67 -2.78 -9.13 3.08
N GLY A 68 -3.74 -9.41 2.18
CA GLY A 68 -3.62 -9.13 0.74
C GLY A 68 -3.37 -7.66 0.40
N PRO A 69 -4.15 -6.71 0.94
CA PRO A 69 -3.96 -5.28 0.69
C PRO A 69 -2.55 -4.76 0.95
N GLY A 70 -1.79 -5.38 1.86
CA GLY A 70 -0.42 -4.98 2.15
C GLY A 70 0.51 -5.03 0.94
N TRP A 71 0.32 -5.97 0.02
CA TRP A 71 1.15 -6.14 -1.18
C TRP A 71 0.40 -5.88 -2.49
N THR A 72 -0.91 -6.11 -2.54
CA THR A 72 -1.70 -5.79 -3.74
C THR A 72 -1.80 -4.29 -3.98
N ASN A 73 -1.96 -3.50 -2.92
CA ASN A 73 -1.98 -2.04 -3.01
C ASN A 73 -0.62 -1.46 -3.41
N TRP A 74 0.49 -2.09 -3.04
CA TRP A 74 1.80 -1.76 -3.60
C TRP A 74 1.77 -1.81 -5.14
N ALA A 75 1.27 -2.90 -5.71
CA ALA A 75 1.20 -3.06 -7.15
C ALA A 75 0.20 -2.08 -7.79
N VAL A 76 -0.99 -1.92 -7.23
CA VAL A 76 -2.02 -1.01 -7.76
C VAL A 76 -1.54 0.43 -7.75
N GLU A 77 -1.05 0.93 -6.62
CA GLU A 77 -0.70 2.34 -6.46
C GLU A 77 0.61 2.72 -7.18
N SER A 78 1.56 1.79 -7.29
CA SER A 78 2.73 1.98 -8.15
C SER A 78 2.34 2.03 -9.62
N PHE A 79 1.44 1.15 -10.07
CA PHE A 79 0.92 1.16 -11.43
C PHE A 79 0.13 2.45 -11.74
N MET A 80 -0.71 2.92 -10.81
CA MET A 80 -1.46 4.17 -10.98
C MET A 80 -0.54 5.38 -11.12
N ASP A 81 0.59 5.39 -10.42
CA ASP A 81 1.61 6.44 -10.55
C ASP A 81 2.32 6.37 -11.91
N GLU A 82 2.72 5.17 -12.34
CA GLU A 82 3.32 4.95 -13.66
C GLU A 82 2.35 5.36 -14.79
N ALA A 83 1.07 5.01 -14.67
CA ALA A 83 0.05 5.37 -15.65
C ALA A 83 -0.17 6.89 -15.71
N ALA A 84 -0.17 7.59 -14.57
CA ALA A 84 -0.26 9.04 -14.52
C ALA A 84 0.92 9.69 -15.26
N HIS A 85 2.13 9.24 -14.99
CA HIS A 85 3.33 9.73 -15.67
C HIS A 85 3.31 9.44 -17.18
N ALA A 86 2.90 8.25 -17.59
CA ALA A 86 2.76 7.88 -19.00
C ALA A 86 1.71 8.72 -19.73
N ALA A 87 0.65 9.13 -19.03
CA ALA A 87 -0.37 10.03 -19.54
C ALA A 87 0.01 11.51 -19.50
N GLY A 88 1.13 11.87 -18.89
CA GLY A 88 1.53 13.28 -18.68
C GLY A 88 0.60 14.04 -17.74
N VAL A 89 -0.08 13.34 -16.84
CA VAL A 89 -1.05 13.92 -15.89
C VAL A 89 -0.47 13.85 -14.48
N ASP A 90 -0.72 14.90 -13.70
CA ASP A 90 -0.37 14.93 -12.28
C ASP A 90 -0.94 13.72 -11.53
N PRO A 91 -0.15 12.98 -10.73
CA PRO A 91 -0.57 11.74 -10.07
C PRO A 91 -1.81 11.88 -9.16
N VAL A 92 -1.99 13.03 -8.51
CA VAL A 92 -3.18 13.30 -7.69
C VAL A 92 -4.39 13.51 -8.57
N LYS A 93 -4.27 14.38 -9.58
CA LYS A 93 -5.36 14.65 -10.53
C LYS A 93 -5.78 13.40 -11.29
N PHE A 94 -4.83 12.57 -11.69
CA PHE A 94 -5.07 11.31 -12.37
C PHE A 94 -5.94 10.37 -11.53
N ARG A 95 -5.60 10.19 -10.25
CA ARG A 95 -6.38 9.36 -9.32
C ARG A 95 -7.76 9.95 -9.04
N LEU A 96 -7.82 11.25 -8.73
CA LEU A 96 -9.10 11.92 -8.47
C LEU A 96 -10.08 11.84 -9.65
N GLY A 97 -9.58 11.90 -10.88
CA GLY A 97 -10.40 11.74 -12.08
C GLY A 97 -11.02 10.36 -12.25
N MET A 98 -10.49 9.35 -11.55
CA MET A 98 -11.01 7.98 -11.58
C MET A 98 -11.72 7.56 -10.29
N LEU A 99 -11.78 8.42 -9.29
CA LEU A 99 -12.52 8.20 -8.05
C LEU A 99 -13.85 8.95 -8.07
N ASP A 100 -14.60 8.79 -9.15
CA ASP A 100 -15.84 9.52 -9.43
C ASP A 100 -17.06 9.05 -8.62
N GLY A 101 -16.94 7.86 -8.01
CA GLY A 101 -18.01 7.28 -7.21
C GLY A 101 -19.22 6.81 -8.02
N ALA A 102 -19.03 6.49 -9.30
CA ALA A 102 -20.10 5.97 -10.17
C ALA A 102 -20.15 4.43 -10.17
N GLY A 103 -21.31 3.89 -10.47
CA GLY A 103 -21.53 2.44 -10.61
C GLY A 103 -21.12 1.67 -9.36
N ARG A 104 -20.42 0.56 -9.53
CA ARG A 104 -19.92 -0.28 -8.43
C ARG A 104 -18.95 0.47 -7.50
N ASN A 105 -18.30 1.51 -7.99
CA ASN A 105 -17.34 2.31 -7.23
C ASN A 105 -18.03 3.35 -6.33
N ALA A 106 -19.35 3.49 -6.43
CA ALA A 106 -20.12 4.33 -5.50
C ALA A 106 -20.10 3.80 -4.06
N GLY A 107 -19.91 2.49 -3.91
CA GLY A 107 -20.09 1.80 -2.64
C GLY A 107 -21.56 1.62 -2.28
N SER A 108 -21.84 0.73 -1.35
CA SER A 108 -23.20 0.46 -0.88
C SER A 108 -23.22 0.26 0.63
N ALA A 109 -24.37 0.62 1.23
CA ALA A 109 -24.61 0.38 2.65
C ALA A 109 -24.52 -1.15 2.98
N PRO A 110 -24.18 -1.49 4.23
CA PRO A 110 -23.83 -0.58 5.33
C PRO A 110 -22.34 -0.20 5.37
N ASN A 111 -21.45 -0.97 4.73
CA ASN A 111 -20.03 -0.98 5.08
C ASN A 111 -19.16 -0.12 4.15
N SER A 112 -19.62 0.15 2.94
CA SER A 112 -18.82 0.86 1.92
C SER A 112 -19.53 2.11 1.37
N VAL A 113 -20.43 2.70 2.17
CA VAL A 113 -21.14 3.94 1.79
C VAL A 113 -20.15 5.02 1.39
N GLY A 114 -20.38 5.60 0.22
CA GLY A 114 -19.53 6.66 -0.32
C GLY A 114 -18.28 6.18 -1.04
N GLY A 115 -17.85 4.91 -0.89
CA GLY A 115 -16.82 4.22 -1.68
C GLY A 115 -15.68 5.10 -2.19
N ALA A 116 -15.56 5.22 -3.51
CA ALA A 116 -14.52 6.00 -4.16
C ALA A 116 -14.49 7.49 -3.74
N ARG A 117 -15.64 8.09 -3.40
CA ARG A 117 -15.67 9.50 -2.96
C ARG A 117 -14.98 9.69 -1.63
N ARG A 118 -15.13 8.73 -0.70
CA ARG A 118 -14.42 8.77 0.59
C ARG A 118 -12.92 8.59 0.38
N GLN A 119 -12.52 7.70 -0.54
CA GLN A 119 -11.12 7.55 -0.93
C GLN A 119 -10.58 8.81 -1.61
N ALA A 120 -11.36 9.46 -2.47
CA ALA A 120 -11.00 10.74 -3.08
C ALA A 120 -10.81 11.85 -2.03
N ALA A 121 -11.66 11.87 -0.99
CA ALA A 121 -11.58 12.88 0.06
C ALA A 121 -10.27 12.77 0.87
N VAL A 122 -9.87 11.55 1.29
CA VAL A 122 -8.58 11.36 1.99
C VAL A 122 -7.39 11.71 1.09
N LEU A 123 -7.45 11.38 -0.21
CA LEU A 123 -6.41 11.73 -1.17
C LEU A 123 -6.29 13.24 -1.37
N ALA A 124 -7.41 13.93 -1.59
CA ALA A 124 -7.43 15.38 -1.76
C ALA A 124 -6.89 16.08 -0.50
N ARG A 125 -7.31 15.62 0.68
CA ARG A 125 -6.89 16.24 1.94
C ARG A 125 -5.41 16.04 2.22
N VAL A 126 -4.83 14.84 1.96
CA VAL A 126 -3.40 14.64 2.16
C VAL A 126 -2.57 15.46 1.16
N ALA A 127 -3.04 15.60 -0.07
CA ALA A 127 -2.38 16.44 -1.07
C ALA A 127 -2.38 17.93 -0.68
N GLU A 128 -3.49 18.44 -0.14
CA GLU A 128 -3.57 19.79 0.42
C GLU A 128 -2.59 19.96 1.59
N LYS A 129 -2.57 19.00 2.53
CA LYS A 129 -1.76 19.02 3.75
C LYS A 129 -0.26 19.10 3.47
N VAL A 130 0.21 18.41 2.43
CA VAL A 130 1.64 18.42 2.03
C VAL A 130 1.94 19.49 0.98
N GLU A 131 0.99 20.36 0.67
CA GLU A 131 1.13 21.40 -0.36
C GLU A 131 1.60 20.81 -1.71
N TRP A 132 0.92 19.73 -2.15
CA TRP A 132 1.26 19.00 -3.37
C TRP A 132 1.47 19.94 -4.58
N GLY A 133 2.53 19.69 -5.34
CA GLY A 133 2.90 20.52 -6.49
C GLY A 133 3.90 21.64 -6.17
N LYS A 134 4.21 21.90 -4.89
CA LYS A 134 5.33 22.80 -4.56
C LYS A 134 6.67 22.14 -4.90
N PRO A 135 7.65 22.92 -5.37
CA PRO A 135 8.99 22.41 -5.65
C PRO A 135 9.65 21.79 -4.41
N THR A 136 10.33 20.68 -4.60
CA THR A 136 11.15 20.03 -3.57
C THR A 136 12.64 20.32 -3.81
N PRO A 137 13.50 20.29 -2.78
CA PRO A 137 14.95 20.36 -2.95
C PRO A 137 15.47 19.22 -3.85
N LYS A 138 16.68 19.41 -4.37
CA LYS A 138 17.35 18.35 -5.14
C LYS A 138 17.41 17.05 -4.36
N ASP A 139 17.18 15.94 -5.05
CA ASP A 139 17.18 14.58 -4.53
C ASP A 139 16.14 14.32 -3.40
N VAL A 140 15.17 15.23 -3.25
CA VAL A 140 13.99 15.06 -2.39
C VAL A 140 12.76 14.94 -3.27
N GLY A 141 11.89 13.98 -2.97
CA GLY A 141 10.63 13.78 -3.67
C GLY A 141 9.45 13.66 -2.71
N LEU A 142 8.30 14.08 -3.20
CA LEU A 142 6.99 13.75 -2.62
C LEU A 142 6.35 12.67 -3.46
N GLY A 143 5.87 11.62 -2.82
CA GLY A 143 5.07 10.57 -3.44
C GLY A 143 3.78 10.37 -2.68
N ILE A 144 2.75 9.98 -3.40
CA ILE A 144 1.42 9.83 -2.83
C ILE A 144 0.84 8.48 -3.20
N ALA A 145 0.03 7.92 -2.30
CA ALA A 145 -0.78 6.74 -2.53
C ALA A 145 -2.09 6.84 -1.74
N THR A 146 -3.14 6.24 -2.29
CA THR A 146 -4.41 6.12 -1.58
C THR A 146 -4.93 4.70 -1.71
N THR A 147 -5.32 4.13 -0.59
CA THR A 147 -5.70 2.73 -0.50
C THR A 147 -6.94 2.58 0.36
N PHE A 148 -7.46 1.38 0.40
CA PHE A 148 -8.41 0.98 1.41
C PHE A 148 -7.90 -0.29 2.08
N GLY A 149 -8.02 -0.35 3.38
CA GLY A 149 -7.88 -1.57 4.14
C GLY A 149 -9.26 -2.11 4.42
N GLN A 150 -9.42 -3.42 4.33
CA GLN A 150 -10.72 -4.02 4.53
C GLN A 150 -10.63 -5.06 5.65
N GLU A 151 -11.25 -4.74 6.77
CA GLU A 151 -11.47 -5.70 7.83
C GLU A 151 -12.93 -6.15 7.79
N ARG A 152 -13.15 -7.43 7.53
CA ARG A 152 -14.49 -8.06 7.60
C ARG A 152 -15.55 -7.35 6.76
N GLY A 153 -15.19 -6.83 5.60
CA GLY A 153 -16.10 -6.09 4.74
C GLY A 153 -16.42 -4.67 5.18
N MET A 154 -15.60 -4.11 6.08
CA MET A 154 -15.74 -2.74 6.57
C MET A 154 -14.50 -1.90 6.16
N PRO A 155 -14.50 -1.32 4.96
CA PRO A 155 -13.33 -0.61 4.47
C PRO A 155 -13.07 0.69 5.24
N THR A 156 -11.79 0.92 5.52
CA THR A 156 -11.25 2.20 5.97
C THR A 156 -10.42 2.76 4.84
N TRP A 157 -10.67 3.99 4.44
CA TRP A 157 -9.93 4.67 3.38
C TRP A 157 -8.75 5.42 3.97
N THR A 158 -7.61 5.29 3.30
CA THR A 158 -6.37 5.92 3.74
C THR A 158 -5.67 6.59 2.58
N ALA A 159 -4.98 7.69 2.86
CA ALA A 159 -4.01 8.26 1.94
C ALA A 159 -2.72 8.56 2.70
N CYS A 160 -1.60 8.36 2.05
CA CYS A 160 -0.28 8.67 2.58
C CYS A 160 0.48 9.52 1.56
N ALA A 161 1.09 10.60 2.04
CA ALA A 161 2.14 11.31 1.32
C ALA A 161 3.46 11.06 2.04
N ALA A 162 4.45 10.57 1.31
CA ALA A 162 5.80 10.34 1.79
C ALA A 162 6.75 11.40 1.22
N ARG A 163 7.53 12.04 2.09
CA ARG A 163 8.65 12.88 1.71
C ARG A 163 9.92 12.09 1.91
N VAL A 164 10.66 11.86 0.84
CA VAL A 164 11.90 11.06 0.88
C VAL A 164 13.08 11.81 0.31
N ARG A 165 14.27 11.48 0.81
CA ARG A 165 15.56 11.88 0.24
C ARG A 165 16.27 10.65 -0.29
N VAL A 166 16.76 10.73 -1.52
CA VAL A 166 17.51 9.65 -2.18
C VAL A 166 18.98 10.04 -2.31
N ASN A 167 19.85 9.22 -1.75
CA ASN A 167 21.29 9.36 -2.00
C ASN A 167 21.65 8.59 -3.28
N ARG A 168 21.89 9.31 -4.37
CA ARG A 168 22.21 8.73 -5.68
C ARG A 168 23.54 8.01 -5.76
N ILE A 169 24.44 8.22 -4.78
CA ILE A 169 25.77 7.60 -4.76
C ILE A 169 25.69 6.16 -4.23
N ASN A 170 24.91 5.96 -3.16
CA ASN A 170 24.84 4.68 -2.47
C ASN A 170 23.44 4.04 -2.49
N GLY A 171 22.43 4.70 -3.09
CA GLY A 171 21.07 4.21 -3.18
C GLY A 171 20.25 4.27 -1.88
N HIS A 172 20.81 4.85 -0.82
CA HIS A 172 20.13 4.96 0.46
C HIS A 172 18.93 5.90 0.37
N VAL A 173 17.81 5.47 0.95
CA VAL A 173 16.55 6.23 1.03
C VAL A 173 16.30 6.61 2.47
N THR A 174 16.16 7.90 2.73
CA THR A 174 15.73 8.43 4.02
C THR A 174 14.29 8.93 3.88
N VAL A 175 13.38 8.40 4.67
CA VAL A 175 12.03 8.93 4.79
C VAL A 175 12.08 10.07 5.79
N GLU A 176 11.79 11.29 5.32
CA GLU A 176 11.85 12.49 6.18
C GLU A 176 10.51 12.69 6.90
N LYS A 177 9.39 12.40 6.21
CA LYS A 177 8.04 12.57 6.76
C LYS A 177 7.04 11.63 6.10
N LEU A 178 6.08 11.14 6.91
CA LEU A 178 4.85 10.48 6.48
C LEU A 178 3.66 11.32 6.94
N SER A 179 2.83 11.76 6.02
CA SER A 179 1.57 12.44 6.32
C SER A 179 0.42 11.52 5.91
N LEU A 180 -0.44 11.17 6.85
CA LEU A 180 -1.56 10.25 6.65
C LEU A 180 -2.89 10.96 6.88
N VAL A 181 -3.87 10.68 6.03
CA VAL A 181 -5.25 11.09 6.20
C VAL A 181 -6.14 9.85 6.13
N ILE A 182 -7.03 9.72 7.10
CA ILE A 182 -7.83 8.51 7.32
C ILE A 182 -9.31 8.87 7.38
N ASP A 183 -10.14 8.05 6.73
CA ASP A 183 -11.59 8.03 6.94
C ASP A 183 -11.99 6.64 7.43
N ALA A 184 -12.24 6.53 8.73
CA ALA A 184 -12.66 5.32 9.43
C ALA A 184 -14.10 5.43 9.97
N GLY A 185 -14.90 6.33 9.43
CA GLY A 185 -16.18 6.66 10.06
C GLY A 185 -15.98 7.42 11.38
N THR A 186 -16.88 7.24 12.30
CA THR A 186 -16.80 7.89 13.63
C THR A 186 -15.63 7.34 14.43
N VAL A 187 -14.69 8.21 14.82
CA VAL A 187 -13.57 7.84 15.69
C VAL A 187 -14.02 7.89 17.14
N ILE A 188 -14.03 6.74 17.81
CA ILE A 188 -14.53 6.60 19.18
C ILE A 188 -13.52 7.08 20.21
N HIS A 189 -12.24 6.77 20.01
CA HIS A 189 -11.17 7.13 20.93
C HIS A 189 -9.97 7.68 20.14
N PRO A 190 -9.86 9.00 19.98
CA PRO A 190 -8.85 9.63 19.12
C PRO A 190 -7.42 9.22 19.40
N ASP A 191 -6.96 9.28 20.67
CA ASP A 191 -5.57 8.98 21.03
C ASP A 191 -5.18 7.52 20.68
N SER A 192 -6.08 6.57 20.96
CA SER A 192 -5.83 5.16 20.61
C SER A 192 -5.92 4.93 19.10
N ALA A 193 -6.77 5.66 18.41
CA ALA A 193 -6.88 5.61 16.95
C ALA A 193 -5.59 6.12 16.29
N GLU A 194 -5.05 7.24 16.76
CA GLU A 194 -3.79 7.82 16.29
C GLU A 194 -2.64 6.83 16.51
N ALA A 195 -2.49 6.30 17.73
CA ALA A 195 -1.45 5.30 18.04
C ALA A 195 -1.54 4.05 17.16
N GLN A 196 -2.75 3.58 16.80
CA GLN A 196 -2.94 2.47 15.86
C GLN A 196 -2.46 2.82 14.45
N VAL A 197 -2.79 4.01 13.97
CA VAL A 197 -2.40 4.49 12.63
C VAL A 197 -0.89 4.68 12.55
N GLU A 198 -0.28 5.34 13.53
CA GLU A 198 1.19 5.50 13.61
C GLU A 198 1.90 4.15 13.61
N GLY A 199 1.49 3.23 14.49
CA GLY A 199 2.07 1.89 14.56
C GLY A 199 1.90 1.10 13.26
N ALA A 200 0.77 1.25 12.55
CA ALA A 200 0.55 0.65 11.25
C ALA A 200 1.46 1.27 10.17
N ALA A 201 1.59 2.59 10.16
CA ALA A 201 2.44 3.31 9.20
C ALA A 201 3.92 2.97 9.38
N LEU A 202 4.40 2.93 10.63
CA LEU A 202 5.79 2.55 10.94
C LEU A 202 6.09 1.09 10.57
N TRP A 203 5.13 0.19 10.74
CA TRP A 203 5.30 -1.18 10.25
C TRP A 203 5.33 -1.23 8.72
N GLY A 204 4.44 -0.48 8.05
CA GLY A 204 4.47 -0.33 6.60
C GLY A 204 5.83 0.20 6.08
N LEU A 205 6.41 1.17 6.79
CA LEU A 205 7.75 1.68 6.51
C LEU A 205 8.82 0.61 6.71
N SER A 206 8.76 -0.14 7.81
CA SER A 206 9.69 -1.23 8.09
C SER A 206 9.68 -2.28 6.98
N MET A 207 8.49 -2.73 6.57
CA MET A 207 8.33 -3.67 5.43
C MET A 207 8.79 -3.06 4.10
N ALA A 208 8.57 -1.78 3.89
CA ALA A 208 8.94 -1.12 2.63
C ALA A 208 10.46 -1.07 2.41
N LEU A 209 11.25 -0.85 3.47
CA LEU A 209 12.69 -0.58 3.36
C LEU A 209 13.58 -1.67 3.98
N HIS A 210 13.12 -2.37 5.01
CA HIS A 210 13.97 -3.20 5.85
C HIS A 210 13.61 -4.68 5.84
N GLU A 211 12.32 -5.02 6.03
CA GLU A 211 11.92 -6.40 6.29
C GLU A 211 11.85 -7.25 5.01
N GLY A 212 12.49 -8.39 5.04
CA GLY A 212 12.46 -9.35 3.96
C GLY A 212 13.33 -10.55 4.29
N SER A 213 12.78 -11.74 4.16
CA SER A 213 13.48 -13.01 4.39
C SER A 213 14.07 -13.52 3.09
N GLU A 214 15.35 -13.90 3.14
CA GLU A 214 16.04 -14.60 2.06
C GLU A 214 16.14 -16.09 2.38
N PHE A 215 15.95 -16.93 1.36
CA PHE A 215 16.11 -18.38 1.47
C PHE A 215 17.34 -18.81 0.70
N VAL A 216 18.24 -19.49 1.40
CA VAL A 216 19.46 -20.04 0.79
C VAL A 216 19.44 -21.56 0.96
N LYS A 217 19.42 -22.30 -0.15
CA LYS A 217 19.34 -23.76 -0.16
C LYS A 217 18.17 -24.33 0.67
N GLY A 218 17.00 -23.65 0.61
CA GLY A 218 15.78 -24.05 1.33
C GLY A 218 15.75 -23.71 2.82
N GLN A 219 16.72 -22.95 3.33
CA GLN A 219 16.76 -22.50 4.72
C GLN A 219 16.62 -20.96 4.78
N PRO A 220 15.88 -20.39 5.76
CA PRO A 220 15.88 -18.96 5.97
C PRO A 220 17.30 -18.50 6.35
N LYS A 221 17.77 -17.42 5.75
CA LYS A 221 19.07 -16.82 6.04
C LYS A 221 19.07 -16.16 7.40
N ASP A 222 17.98 -15.45 7.69
CA ASP A 222 17.79 -14.76 8.96
C ASP A 222 17.00 -15.66 9.91
N THR A 223 17.68 -16.18 10.92
CA THR A 223 17.11 -17.13 11.87
C THR A 223 16.77 -16.49 13.22
N ASN A 224 17.17 -15.24 13.43
CA ASN A 224 16.92 -14.51 14.67
C ASN A 224 16.90 -13.00 14.41
N LEU A 225 16.44 -12.22 15.39
CA LEU A 225 16.29 -10.75 15.32
C LEU A 225 17.62 -9.97 15.32
N ASP A 226 18.76 -10.63 15.51
CA ASP A 226 20.10 -10.04 15.36
C ASP A 226 20.49 -9.90 13.87
N THR A 227 19.93 -10.73 12.99
CA THR A 227 20.17 -10.67 11.54
C THR A 227 18.96 -10.18 10.76
N TYR A 228 17.73 -10.45 11.23
CA TYR A 228 16.50 -9.93 10.63
C TYR A 228 16.32 -8.44 10.96
N THR A 229 16.47 -7.60 9.93
CA THR A 229 16.50 -6.16 10.10
C THR A 229 15.08 -5.57 10.14
N LEU A 230 14.79 -4.86 11.24
CA LEU A 230 13.57 -4.07 11.43
C LEU A 230 13.90 -2.58 11.42
N LEU A 231 12.89 -1.73 11.27
CA LEU A 231 13.01 -0.28 11.51
C LEU A 231 13.54 -0.03 12.92
N ARG A 232 14.50 0.87 13.06
CA ARG A 232 15.07 1.28 14.34
C ARG A 232 14.62 2.68 14.73
N MET A 233 14.64 3.00 16.01
CA MET A 233 14.21 4.31 16.53
C MET A 233 14.90 5.50 15.87
N GLY A 234 16.17 5.34 15.45
CA GLY A 234 16.91 6.40 14.75
C GLY A 234 16.46 6.65 13.31
N ASP A 235 15.69 5.74 12.73
CA ASP A 235 15.22 5.81 11.34
C ASP A 235 13.71 6.15 11.25
N VAL A 236 13.07 6.41 12.40
CA VAL A 236 11.66 6.80 12.45
C VAL A 236 11.52 8.23 11.95
N PRO A 237 10.70 8.46 10.90
CA PRO A 237 10.45 9.80 10.37
C PRO A 237 9.49 10.59 11.25
N ASP A 238 9.29 11.87 10.91
CA ASP A 238 8.13 12.62 11.38
C ASP A 238 6.85 11.97 10.82
N VAL A 239 5.90 11.63 11.69
CA VAL A 239 4.62 11.02 11.32
C VAL A 239 3.49 11.95 11.74
N GLU A 240 2.62 12.28 10.81
CA GLU A 240 1.48 13.16 11.02
C GLU A 240 0.20 12.45 10.59
N VAL A 241 -0.77 12.35 11.50
CA VAL A 241 -2.05 11.68 11.28
C VAL A 241 -3.19 12.68 11.34
N GLU A 242 -4.16 12.54 10.45
CA GLU A 242 -5.41 13.31 10.46
C GLU A 242 -6.59 12.38 10.15
N PHE A 243 -7.63 12.45 10.95
CA PHE A 243 -8.89 11.77 10.68
C PHE A 243 -9.89 12.75 10.06
N LEU A 244 -10.49 12.35 8.93
CA LEU A 244 -11.60 13.14 8.37
C LEU A 244 -12.82 12.99 9.28
N PRO A 245 -13.50 14.10 9.60
CA PRO A 245 -14.77 14.05 10.33
C PRO A 245 -15.80 13.22 9.55
N SER A 246 -16.41 12.26 10.22
CA SER A 246 -17.43 11.39 9.63
C SER A 246 -18.50 11.00 10.65
N THR A 247 -19.73 10.85 10.17
CA THR A 247 -20.86 10.33 10.93
C THR A 247 -21.19 8.89 10.57
N GLU A 248 -20.42 8.30 9.64
CA GLU A 248 -20.57 6.90 9.25
C GLU A 248 -20.18 5.95 10.39
N ALA A 249 -20.62 4.71 10.28
CA ALA A 249 -20.29 3.68 11.26
C ALA A 249 -18.75 3.53 11.39
N PRO A 250 -18.23 3.32 12.61
CA PRO A 250 -16.82 3.06 12.83
C PRO A 250 -16.31 1.84 12.05
N THR A 251 -15.11 1.95 11.47
CA THR A 251 -14.44 0.86 10.80
C THR A 251 -13.06 0.58 11.43
N GLY A 252 -12.37 -0.48 10.99
CA GLY A 252 -11.10 -0.92 11.58
C GLY A 252 -9.95 0.03 11.32
N LEU A 253 -9.07 0.21 12.29
CA LEU A 253 -7.85 1.03 12.22
C LEU A 253 -6.57 0.21 12.38
N GLY A 254 -6.70 -1.11 12.61
CA GLY A 254 -5.56 -1.96 12.91
C GLY A 254 -4.59 -2.13 11.74
N GLU A 255 -5.09 -2.19 10.52
CA GLU A 255 -4.34 -2.58 9.32
C GLU A 255 -4.25 -1.50 8.23
N PRO A 256 -5.29 -0.69 7.98
CA PRO A 256 -5.37 0.10 6.75
C PRO A 256 -4.18 1.04 6.52
N ALA A 257 -3.66 1.68 7.55
CA ALA A 257 -2.55 2.63 7.42
C ALA A 257 -1.20 1.99 7.05
N THR A 258 -1.07 0.66 7.11
CA THR A 258 0.10 -0.06 6.61
C THR A 258 0.19 0.01 5.08
N THR A 259 -0.95 -0.01 4.39
CA THR A 259 -1.05 -0.30 2.96
C THR A 259 -0.60 0.83 2.02
N PRO A 260 -0.78 2.14 2.32
CA PRO A 260 -0.37 3.21 1.42
C PRO A 260 1.10 3.61 1.56
N VAL A 261 1.79 3.15 2.61
CA VAL A 261 3.14 3.65 2.94
C VAL A 261 4.18 3.21 1.91
N ALA A 262 4.26 1.91 1.61
CA ALA A 262 5.23 1.41 0.64
C ALA A 262 5.07 2.05 -0.75
N PRO A 263 3.86 2.12 -1.35
CA PRO A 263 3.69 2.77 -2.64
C PRO A 263 3.94 4.28 -2.59
N ALA A 264 3.59 4.98 -1.52
CA ALA A 264 3.91 6.40 -1.37
C ALA A 264 5.43 6.63 -1.36
N ILE A 265 6.20 5.78 -0.66
CA ILE A 265 7.67 5.82 -0.65
C ILE A 265 8.23 5.51 -2.05
N GLY A 266 7.76 4.47 -2.73
CA GLY A 266 8.21 4.11 -4.07
C GLY A 266 7.96 5.23 -5.09
N ASN A 267 6.80 5.87 -5.04
CA ASN A 267 6.43 7.02 -5.86
C ASN A 267 7.28 8.26 -5.53
N ALA A 268 7.60 8.49 -4.25
CA ALA A 268 8.48 9.57 -3.83
C ALA A 268 9.94 9.36 -4.29
N ILE A 269 10.44 8.13 -4.27
CA ILE A 269 11.76 7.78 -4.82
C ILE A 269 11.80 8.10 -6.31
N PHE A 270 10.77 7.74 -7.06
CA PHE A 270 10.68 8.09 -8.48
C PHE A 270 10.67 9.61 -8.68
N ALA A 271 9.85 10.35 -7.93
CA ALA A 271 9.80 11.81 -8.01
C ALA A 271 11.15 12.47 -7.68
N ALA A 272 11.91 11.93 -6.70
CA ALA A 272 13.22 12.44 -6.30
C ALA A 272 14.33 12.14 -7.30
N SER A 273 14.24 11.01 -8.00
CA SER A 273 15.43 10.44 -8.65
C SER A 273 15.20 9.89 -10.05
N GLY A 274 13.96 9.61 -10.44
CA GLY A 274 13.61 8.86 -11.65
C GLY A 274 13.72 7.34 -11.50
N ALA A 275 14.18 6.82 -10.35
CA ALA A 275 14.30 5.40 -10.12
C ALA A 275 12.93 4.76 -9.85
N ARG A 276 12.49 3.85 -10.71
CA ARG A 276 11.25 3.07 -10.52
C ARG A 276 11.57 1.68 -10.00
N VAL A 277 11.42 1.47 -8.70
CA VAL A 277 11.62 0.16 -8.05
C VAL A 277 10.28 -0.58 -8.01
N ARG A 278 10.26 -1.86 -8.43
CA ARG A 278 9.04 -2.67 -8.55
C ARG A 278 9.03 -3.90 -7.65
N HIS A 279 9.82 -3.91 -6.60
CA HIS A 279 9.81 -4.99 -5.61
C HIS A 279 10.07 -4.46 -4.20
N LEU A 280 9.64 -5.20 -3.20
CA LEU A 280 9.86 -4.95 -1.79
C LEU A 280 10.75 -6.04 -1.18
N PRO A 281 11.55 -5.68 -0.18
CA PRO A 281 11.83 -4.35 0.31
C PRO A 281 12.69 -3.54 -0.68
N ILE A 282 12.57 -2.21 -0.65
CA ILE A 282 13.33 -1.29 -1.50
C ILE A 282 14.75 -1.17 -0.95
N ARG A 283 15.63 -2.04 -1.37
CA ARG A 283 17.03 -2.05 -0.94
C ARG A 283 17.86 -1.00 -1.72
N PRO A 284 18.93 -0.46 -1.13
CA PRO A 284 19.82 0.50 -1.81
C PRO A 284 20.31 0.03 -3.18
N GLN A 285 20.62 -1.26 -3.31
CA GLN A 285 21.07 -1.86 -4.58
C GLN A 285 19.98 -1.80 -5.67
N ALA A 286 18.70 -1.97 -5.28
CA ALA A 286 17.59 -1.88 -6.22
C ALA A 286 17.40 -0.43 -6.70
N VAL A 287 17.57 0.55 -5.82
CA VAL A 287 17.54 1.97 -6.18
C VAL A 287 18.68 2.30 -7.15
N LEU A 288 19.91 1.86 -6.87
CA LEU A 288 21.05 2.07 -7.75
C LEU A 288 20.85 1.41 -9.13
N ALA A 289 20.33 0.18 -9.15
CA ALA A 289 20.02 -0.51 -10.41
C ALA A 289 18.97 0.27 -11.23
N ALA A 290 17.94 0.81 -10.58
CA ALA A 290 16.90 1.60 -11.25
C ALA A 290 17.35 3.02 -11.65
N LEU A 291 18.49 3.50 -11.17
CA LEU A 291 19.13 4.75 -11.59
C LEU A 291 20.06 4.58 -12.80
N ALA A 292 20.43 3.35 -13.13
CA ALA A 292 21.34 3.07 -14.24
C ALA A 292 20.70 3.44 -15.59
N PRO A 293 21.46 4.00 -16.55
CA PRO A 293 20.95 4.33 -17.87
C PRO A 293 20.40 3.06 -18.58
N GLY A 294 19.14 3.09 -18.98
CA GLY A 294 18.50 1.99 -19.72
C GLY A 294 17.78 0.94 -18.87
N SER A 295 17.54 1.22 -17.59
CA SER A 295 16.72 0.39 -16.70
C SER A 295 15.22 0.66 -16.84
#